data_a63ab375deaea1a14d96f0879a007293
#
_entry.id   a63ab375deaea1a14d96f0879a007293
#
_cell.length_a   1.000
_cell.length_b   1.000
_cell.length_c   1.000
_cell.angle_alpha   90.00
_cell.angle_beta   90.00
_cell.angle_gamma   90.00
#
_symmetry.space_group_name_H-M   'P 1'
#
loop_
_entity.id
_entity.type
_entity.pdbx_description
1 polymer ?
#
loop_
_entity_poly.entity_id
_entity_poly.type
_entity_poly.pdbx_seq_one_letter_code
_entity_poly.pdbx_strand_id
1 'polypeptide(L)'
;REDGNVKIAPDILIFQAKCHSAKCNHEYRSKIPNSAIALFEKFTVANARSGTITYSMNILEVSTTPFTDQKPGTSGLRKAVKVFQQPHYLENFVQSIFDSLEGCQGQTLALGGDGRYYNRKAIQIILKMAAANGFSRIKVGHRGILSTPATSCIIRQYKTLGGIILSASHNPGRPEGDFGIKYNISNGGPAPEKVTEAIYARSKVIDAYKILEASDVDLDKLGTFKLGAMTVEVIDSVADY
;
A
#
# COMPACT_ATOMS: atom_id res chain seq x y z
N ARG A 1 -15.38 -2.28 33.06
CA ARG A 1 -14.59 -3.33 32.36
C ARG A 1 -13.60 -2.56 31.49
N GLU A 2 -12.33 -2.58 31.89
CA GLU A 2 -11.25 -1.85 31.24
C GLU A 2 -10.77 -2.66 30.04
N ASP A 3 -10.79 -2.04 28.86
CA ASP A 3 -10.25 -2.62 27.63
C ASP A 3 -8.73 -2.45 27.66
N GLY A 4 -8.04 -3.58 27.88
CA GLY A 4 -6.59 -3.63 28.01
C GLY A 4 -5.86 -3.46 26.67
N ASN A 5 -5.60 -2.24 26.29
CA ASN A 5 -4.71 -1.91 25.17
C ASN A 5 -3.27 -2.05 25.64
N VAL A 6 -2.63 -3.22 25.46
CA VAL A 6 -1.22 -3.44 25.78
C VAL A 6 -0.38 -2.78 24.69
N LYS A 7 0.19 -1.62 24.99
CA LYS A 7 1.24 -0.99 24.17
C LYS A 7 2.49 -1.89 24.21
N ILE A 8 2.78 -2.56 23.10
CA ILE A 8 4.01 -3.34 22.92
C ILE A 8 5.17 -2.35 22.77
N ALA A 9 6.15 -2.43 23.68
CA ALA A 9 7.31 -1.56 23.65
C ALA A 9 8.18 -1.81 22.40
N PRO A 10 8.84 -0.78 21.83
CA PRO A 10 9.68 -0.90 20.62
C PRO A 10 10.77 -1.97 20.70
N ASP A 11 11.25 -2.27 21.90
CA ASP A 11 12.30 -3.26 22.14
C ASP A 11 11.90 -4.71 21.83
N ILE A 12 10.59 -5.01 21.85
CA ILE A 12 10.07 -6.35 21.54
C ILE A 12 10.11 -6.60 20.02
N LEU A 13 9.90 -5.57 19.19
CA LEU A 13 10.00 -5.65 17.73
C LEU A 13 11.44 -5.87 17.25
N ILE A 14 12.43 -5.29 17.95
CA ILE A 14 13.86 -5.47 17.64
C ILE A 14 14.31 -6.90 17.96
N PHE A 15 13.71 -7.53 18.97
CA PHE A 15 14.01 -8.92 19.35
C PHE A 15 13.50 -9.91 18.27
N GLN A 16 12.33 -9.69 17.69
CA GLN A 16 11.80 -10.54 16.60
C GLN A 16 12.72 -10.56 15.36
N ALA A 17 13.34 -9.44 15.01
CA ALA A 17 14.24 -9.34 13.85
C ALA A 17 15.60 -10.04 14.10
N LYS A 18 16.07 -10.12 15.33
CA LYS A 18 17.40 -10.67 15.68
C LYS A 18 17.41 -12.15 16.06
N CYS A 19 16.27 -12.75 16.42
CA CYS A 19 16.16 -14.16 16.79
C CYS A 19 15.97 -15.14 15.61
N HIS A 20 16.02 -14.69 14.35
CA HIS A 20 15.92 -15.55 13.17
C HIS A 20 17.22 -16.28 12.78
N SER A 21 18.32 -16.09 13.53
CA SER A 21 19.53 -16.92 13.36
C SER A 21 19.69 -17.88 14.53
N ALA A 22 20.02 -19.14 14.25
CA ALA A 22 20.17 -20.25 15.21
C ALA A 22 21.25 -20.07 16.29
N LYS A 23 21.67 -18.82 16.56
CA LYS A 23 22.61 -18.44 17.62
C LYS A 23 22.05 -17.24 18.38
N CYS A 24 20.94 -17.44 19.09
CA CYS A 24 20.46 -16.45 20.06
C CYS A 24 21.39 -16.49 21.29
N ASN A 25 22.24 -15.51 21.43
CA ASN A 25 23.26 -15.46 22.48
C ASN A 25 22.61 -15.23 23.87
N HIS A 26 23.08 -15.94 24.87
CA HIS A 26 22.66 -15.95 26.27
C HIS A 26 22.65 -14.55 26.93
N GLU A 27 23.34 -13.59 26.36
CA GLU A 27 23.57 -12.24 26.89
C GLU A 27 22.34 -11.30 26.77
N TYR A 28 21.39 -11.59 25.86
CA TYR A 28 20.17 -10.78 25.71
C TYR A 28 19.01 -11.25 26.58
N ARG A 29 19.02 -12.51 27.03
CA ARG A 29 17.93 -13.11 27.82
C ARG A 29 17.82 -12.50 29.23
N SER A 30 18.92 -11.98 29.78
CA SER A 30 18.96 -11.38 31.14
C SER A 30 18.37 -9.96 31.22
N LYS A 31 18.03 -9.33 30.08
CA LYS A 31 17.50 -7.95 30.00
C LYS A 31 15.99 -7.87 29.78
N ILE A 32 15.30 -9.01 29.69
CA ILE A 32 13.86 -9.06 29.40
C ILE A 32 13.11 -9.44 30.69
N PRO A 33 12.05 -8.71 31.08
CA PRO A 33 11.23 -9.08 32.24
C PRO A 33 10.58 -10.47 32.05
N ASN A 34 10.58 -11.29 33.09
CA ASN A 34 10.00 -12.64 33.07
C ASN A 34 8.54 -12.69 32.60
N SER A 35 7.78 -11.63 32.83
CA SER A 35 6.40 -11.49 32.35
C SER A 35 6.29 -11.42 30.81
N ALA A 36 7.27 -10.79 30.15
CA ALA A 36 7.32 -10.71 28.68
C ALA A 36 7.75 -12.05 28.06
N ILE A 37 8.66 -12.78 28.73
CA ILE A 37 9.09 -14.12 28.31
C ILE A 37 7.92 -15.11 28.39
N ALA A 38 7.14 -15.10 29.48
CA ALA A 38 5.99 -15.97 29.68
C ALA A 38 4.85 -15.70 28.67
N LEU A 39 4.66 -14.43 28.24
CA LEU A 39 3.70 -14.08 27.20
C LEU A 39 4.16 -14.60 25.83
N PHE A 40 5.45 -14.49 25.54
CA PHE A 40 6.07 -14.96 24.30
C PHE A 40 6.01 -16.49 24.19
N GLU A 41 6.33 -17.21 25.27
CA GLU A 41 6.27 -18.67 25.29
C GLU A 41 4.83 -19.20 25.13
N LYS A 42 3.83 -18.55 25.73
CA LYS A 42 2.41 -18.90 25.49
C LYS A 42 1.96 -18.67 24.06
N PHE A 43 2.42 -17.59 23.40
CA PHE A 43 2.12 -17.31 22.00
C PHE A 43 2.82 -18.28 21.05
N THR A 44 4.05 -18.67 21.32
CA THR A 44 4.84 -19.59 20.48
C THR A 44 4.35 -21.03 20.61
N VAL A 45 3.95 -21.48 21.79
CA VAL A 45 3.42 -22.85 22.03
C VAL A 45 2.04 -23.05 21.42
N ALA A 46 1.19 -22.03 21.38
CA ALA A 46 -0.12 -22.12 20.72
C ALA A 46 0.00 -22.33 19.19
N ASN A 47 1.06 -21.81 18.56
CA ASN A 47 1.29 -21.92 17.12
C ASN A 47 2.20 -23.08 16.68
N ALA A 48 2.97 -23.67 17.59
CA ALA A 48 3.92 -24.75 17.26
C ALA A 48 3.25 -26.13 17.03
N ARG A 49 1.98 -26.29 17.39
CA ARG A 49 1.25 -27.57 17.22
C ARG A 49 0.78 -27.86 15.79
N SER A 50 0.82 -26.91 14.88
CA SER A 50 0.36 -27.09 13.49
C SER A 50 1.47 -27.18 12.44
N GLY A 51 2.73 -27.05 12.79
CA GLY A 51 3.87 -27.12 11.85
C GLY A 51 3.90 -26.05 10.77
N THR A 52 2.96 -25.11 10.77
CA THR A 52 2.87 -24.00 9.81
C THR A 52 2.94 -22.70 10.58
N ILE A 53 4.03 -21.93 10.41
CA ILE A 53 4.10 -20.56 10.90
C ILE A 53 3.20 -19.72 9.97
N THR A 54 1.93 -19.63 10.31
CA THR A 54 1.04 -18.66 9.67
C THR A 54 1.35 -17.30 10.26
N TYR A 55 2.04 -16.47 9.48
CA TYR A 55 2.10 -15.03 9.78
C TYR A 55 0.66 -14.52 9.66
N SER A 56 0.02 -14.21 10.78
CA SER A 56 -1.23 -13.48 10.79
C SER A 56 -0.96 -12.12 10.13
N MET A 57 -1.44 -11.96 8.91
CA MET A 57 -1.42 -10.66 8.23
C MET A 57 -2.46 -9.80 8.93
N ASN A 58 -2.02 -8.75 9.59
CA ASN A 58 -2.92 -7.83 10.26
C ASN A 58 -3.48 -6.84 9.22
N ILE A 59 -4.60 -7.21 8.59
CA ILE A 59 -5.37 -6.32 7.74
C ILE A 59 -6.29 -5.52 8.65
N LEU A 60 -6.10 -4.21 8.65
CA LEU A 60 -6.94 -3.27 9.38
C LEU A 60 -8.05 -2.77 8.46
N GLU A 61 -9.27 -2.79 8.96
CA GLU A 61 -10.39 -2.05 8.41
C GLU A 61 -10.54 -0.76 9.21
N VAL A 62 -10.25 0.37 8.55
CA VAL A 62 -10.19 1.69 9.19
C VAL A 62 -11.44 2.46 8.83
N SER A 63 -12.25 2.81 9.84
CA SER A 63 -13.42 3.64 9.65
C SER A 63 -13.05 5.06 9.20
N THR A 64 -13.83 5.62 8.30
CA THR A 64 -13.60 6.94 7.72
C THR A 64 -14.91 7.65 7.40
N THR A 65 -14.81 8.89 6.94
CA THR A 65 -15.94 9.66 6.43
C THR A 65 -15.64 10.18 5.03
N PRO A 66 -16.66 10.28 4.16
CA PRO A 66 -16.48 10.78 2.79
C PRO A 66 -15.96 12.22 2.76
N PHE A 67 -15.13 12.51 1.74
CA PHE A 67 -14.79 13.88 1.36
C PHE A 67 -15.67 14.31 0.19
N THR A 68 -16.16 15.56 0.23
CA THR A 68 -17.12 16.06 -0.78
C THR A 68 -16.45 16.49 -2.09
N ASP A 69 -15.12 16.63 -2.09
CA ASP A 69 -14.34 17.23 -3.18
C ASP A 69 -13.49 16.23 -3.98
N GLN A 70 -13.70 14.93 -3.80
CA GLN A 70 -12.93 13.86 -4.48
C GLN A 70 -13.47 13.52 -5.89
N LYS A 71 -14.00 14.52 -6.62
CA LYS A 71 -14.43 14.30 -8.01
C LYS A 71 -13.22 14.29 -8.95
N PRO A 72 -12.90 13.16 -9.61
CA PRO A 72 -11.85 13.13 -10.60
C PRO A 72 -12.30 13.83 -11.89
N GLY A 73 -11.37 14.53 -12.53
CA GLY A 73 -11.54 14.93 -13.93
C GLY A 73 -11.03 13.85 -14.89
N THR A 74 -11.02 14.13 -16.20
CA THR A 74 -10.45 13.25 -17.24
C THR A 74 -8.99 12.87 -16.99
N SER A 75 -8.26 13.71 -16.29
CA SER A 75 -6.85 13.50 -15.91
C SER A 75 -6.65 13.04 -14.46
N GLY A 76 -7.69 12.50 -13.83
CA GLY A 76 -7.69 12.04 -12.45
C GLY A 76 -8.04 13.14 -11.43
N LEU A 77 -7.89 12.81 -10.15
CA LEU A 77 -8.08 13.74 -9.04
C LEU A 77 -6.79 14.53 -8.82
N ARG A 78 -6.86 15.86 -8.88
CA ARG A 78 -5.74 16.77 -8.63
C ARG A 78 -6.11 17.78 -7.56
N LYS A 79 -5.27 17.93 -6.57
CA LYS A 79 -5.42 18.86 -5.45
C LYS A 79 -4.03 19.28 -4.94
N ALA A 80 -3.98 20.34 -4.15
CA ALA A 80 -2.76 20.70 -3.44
C ALA A 80 -2.26 19.53 -2.58
N VAL A 81 -0.95 19.38 -2.45
CA VAL A 81 -0.30 18.32 -1.63
C VAL A 81 -0.89 18.25 -0.23
N LYS A 82 -1.09 19.42 0.43
CA LYS A 82 -1.66 19.50 1.78
C LYS A 82 -3.07 18.89 1.91
N VAL A 83 -3.84 18.86 0.81
CA VAL A 83 -5.17 18.22 0.80
C VAL A 83 -5.01 16.71 0.83
N PHE A 84 -4.12 16.15 0.00
CA PHE A 84 -3.82 14.72 0.00
C PHE A 84 -3.15 14.22 1.30
N GLN A 85 -2.52 15.12 2.05
CA GLN A 85 -1.91 14.80 3.35
C GLN A 85 -2.89 14.82 4.51
N GLN A 86 -4.15 15.22 4.31
CA GLN A 86 -5.18 15.08 5.33
C GLN A 86 -5.38 13.60 5.67
N PRO A 87 -5.62 13.27 6.95
CA PRO A 87 -5.92 11.89 7.35
C PRO A 87 -7.04 11.30 6.49
N HIS A 88 -6.84 10.08 5.99
CA HIS A 88 -7.79 9.30 5.20
C HIS A 88 -8.10 9.83 3.79
N TYR A 89 -7.59 11.01 3.37
CA TYR A 89 -7.95 11.59 2.07
C TYR A 89 -7.50 10.73 0.88
N LEU A 90 -6.23 10.34 0.87
CA LEU A 90 -5.69 9.47 -0.18
C LEU A 90 -6.32 8.08 -0.11
N GLU A 91 -6.41 7.53 1.10
CA GLU A 91 -6.90 6.19 1.35
C GLU A 91 -8.35 6.03 0.89
N ASN A 92 -9.22 7.02 1.17
CA ASN A 92 -10.61 7.02 0.69
C ASN A 92 -10.69 6.95 -0.82
N PHE A 93 -9.90 7.75 -1.51
CA PHE A 93 -9.93 7.75 -2.97
C PHE A 93 -9.37 6.46 -3.57
N VAL A 94 -8.29 5.91 -2.99
CA VAL A 94 -7.70 4.62 -3.42
C VAL A 94 -8.66 3.48 -3.18
N GLN A 95 -9.33 3.42 -2.02
CA GLN A 95 -10.33 2.39 -1.75
C GLN A 95 -11.52 2.52 -2.72
N SER A 96 -11.94 3.76 -3.01
CA SER A 96 -13.02 4.00 -3.98
C SER A 96 -12.64 3.53 -5.39
N ILE A 97 -11.35 3.65 -5.79
CA ILE A 97 -10.87 3.03 -7.03
C ILE A 97 -11.05 1.50 -6.92
N PHE A 98 -10.49 0.87 -5.89
CA PHE A 98 -10.52 -0.59 -5.76
C PHE A 98 -11.94 -1.16 -5.69
N ASP A 99 -12.84 -0.52 -4.96
CA ASP A 99 -14.24 -0.93 -4.85
C ASP A 99 -15.02 -0.79 -6.17
N SER A 100 -14.54 0.07 -7.07
CA SER A 100 -15.16 0.30 -8.39
C SER A 100 -14.62 -0.60 -9.49
N LEU A 101 -13.61 -1.44 -9.19
CA LEU A 101 -13.05 -2.40 -10.14
C LEU A 101 -13.79 -3.74 -10.09
N GLU A 102 -13.88 -4.42 -11.23
CA GLU A 102 -14.46 -5.75 -11.32
C GLU A 102 -13.47 -6.82 -10.80
N GLY A 103 -13.28 -6.84 -9.45
CA GLY A 103 -12.51 -7.85 -8.76
C GLY A 103 -11.00 -7.58 -8.72
N CYS A 104 -10.50 -7.20 -7.55
CA CYS A 104 -9.06 -7.02 -7.29
C CYS A 104 -8.35 -8.32 -6.92
N GLN A 105 -9.11 -9.31 -6.45
CA GLN A 105 -8.58 -10.55 -5.89
C GLN A 105 -7.72 -11.32 -6.90
N GLY A 106 -6.48 -11.57 -6.55
CA GLY A 106 -5.53 -12.32 -7.38
C GLY A 106 -4.96 -11.55 -8.58
N GLN A 107 -5.39 -10.31 -8.80
CA GLN A 107 -5.00 -9.49 -9.94
C GLN A 107 -3.62 -8.84 -9.77
N THR A 108 -3.08 -8.36 -10.87
CA THR A 108 -1.86 -7.54 -10.93
C THR A 108 -2.22 -6.09 -11.21
N LEU A 109 -1.56 -5.13 -10.54
CA LEU A 109 -1.71 -3.70 -10.76
C LEU A 109 -0.36 -3.06 -11.13
N ALA A 110 -0.34 -2.09 -12.05
CA ALA A 110 0.80 -1.22 -12.28
C ALA A 110 0.73 0.02 -11.38
N LEU A 111 1.87 0.49 -10.86
CA LEU A 111 1.92 1.64 -9.95
C LEU A 111 3.16 2.47 -10.20
N GLY A 112 3.00 3.78 -10.25
CA GLY A 112 4.11 4.72 -10.30
C GLY A 112 3.66 6.15 -10.45
N GLY A 113 4.62 7.06 -10.61
CA GLY A 113 4.34 8.48 -10.76
C GLY A 113 5.52 9.26 -11.30
N ASP A 114 5.41 10.58 -11.29
CA ASP A 114 6.42 11.49 -11.84
C ASP A 114 7.49 11.91 -10.81
N GLY A 115 7.48 11.34 -9.61
CA GLY A 115 8.48 11.60 -8.57
C GLY A 115 8.27 12.91 -7.79
N ARG A 116 7.13 13.58 -7.96
CA ARG A 116 6.79 14.80 -7.20
C ARG A 116 6.74 14.58 -5.70
N TYR A 117 6.74 15.66 -4.94
CA TYR A 117 6.56 15.59 -3.49
C TYR A 117 5.32 14.76 -3.12
N TYR A 118 5.40 14.00 -2.03
CA TYR A 118 4.40 13.05 -1.55
C TYR A 118 4.31 11.72 -2.34
N ASN A 119 4.87 11.61 -3.55
CA ASN A 119 4.79 10.42 -4.41
C ASN A 119 5.21 9.14 -3.67
N ARG A 120 6.39 9.15 -3.03
CA ARG A 120 6.95 7.97 -2.34
C ARG A 120 6.07 7.50 -1.19
N LYS A 121 5.56 8.44 -0.38
CA LYS A 121 4.65 8.13 0.73
C LYS A 121 3.33 7.57 0.24
N ALA A 122 2.75 8.18 -0.79
CA ALA A 122 1.50 7.72 -1.40
C ALA A 122 1.64 6.30 -1.96
N ILE A 123 2.77 5.97 -2.61
CA ILE A 123 3.05 4.61 -3.10
C ILE A 123 3.04 3.60 -1.96
N GLN A 124 3.68 3.88 -0.82
CA GLN A 124 3.68 2.95 0.32
C GLN A 124 2.27 2.69 0.86
N ILE A 125 1.45 3.74 0.94
CA ILE A 125 0.05 3.61 1.34
C ILE A 125 -0.71 2.73 0.34
N ILE A 126 -0.58 3.01 -0.96
CA ILE A 126 -1.27 2.25 -2.02
C ILE A 126 -0.83 0.78 -2.04
N LEU A 127 0.45 0.48 -1.85
CA LEU A 127 0.97 -0.89 -1.76
C LEU A 127 0.31 -1.66 -0.61
N LYS A 128 0.24 -1.05 0.58
CA LYS A 128 -0.37 -1.67 1.77
C LYS A 128 -1.88 -1.85 1.60
N MET A 129 -2.56 -0.89 0.98
CA MET A 129 -3.98 -1.00 0.66
C MET A 129 -4.25 -2.07 -0.39
N ALA A 130 -3.45 -2.16 -1.44
CA ALA A 130 -3.61 -3.19 -2.48
C ALA A 130 -3.41 -4.61 -1.90
N ALA A 131 -2.42 -4.80 -1.03
CA ALA A 131 -2.22 -6.06 -0.33
C ALA A 131 -3.46 -6.44 0.51
N ALA A 132 -4.06 -5.48 1.22
CA ALA A 132 -5.25 -5.67 2.03
C ALA A 132 -6.51 -5.94 1.19
N ASN A 133 -6.57 -5.43 -0.05
CA ASN A 133 -7.68 -5.63 -0.98
C ASN A 133 -7.51 -6.86 -1.91
N GLY A 134 -6.48 -7.68 -1.67
CA GLY A 134 -6.34 -8.99 -2.29
C GLY A 134 -5.64 -9.01 -3.64
N PHE A 135 -4.97 -7.95 -4.06
CA PHE A 135 -4.08 -8.03 -5.20
C PHE A 135 -2.98 -9.06 -4.95
N SER A 136 -2.66 -9.87 -5.95
CA SER A 136 -1.57 -10.85 -5.85
C SER A 136 -0.21 -10.24 -6.15
N ARG A 137 -0.18 -9.17 -6.97
CA ARG A 137 1.06 -8.56 -7.45
C ARG A 137 0.89 -7.07 -7.75
N ILE A 138 1.94 -6.30 -7.49
CA ILE A 138 2.10 -4.95 -8.02
C ILE A 138 3.45 -4.84 -8.72
N LYS A 139 3.44 -4.23 -9.92
CA LYS A 139 4.64 -3.75 -10.59
C LYS A 139 4.77 -2.25 -10.32
N VAL A 140 5.80 -1.86 -9.57
CA VAL A 140 6.04 -0.47 -9.20
C VAL A 140 7.38 0.01 -9.78
N GLY A 141 7.41 1.20 -10.35
CA GLY A 141 8.64 1.78 -10.88
C GLY A 141 9.71 2.00 -9.80
N HIS A 142 10.99 1.82 -10.15
CA HIS A 142 12.13 2.12 -9.28
C HIS A 142 12.00 3.51 -8.65
N ARG A 143 12.19 3.60 -7.33
CA ARG A 143 11.93 4.82 -6.52
C ARG A 143 10.49 5.34 -6.57
N GLY A 144 9.56 4.53 -7.05
CA GLY A 144 8.18 4.93 -7.29
C GLY A 144 8.00 5.76 -8.56
N ILE A 145 9.01 5.82 -9.43
CA ILE A 145 8.98 6.62 -10.65
C ILE A 145 8.59 5.72 -11.83
N LEU A 146 7.50 6.07 -12.49
CA LEU A 146 7.05 5.45 -13.72
C LEU A 146 6.19 6.47 -14.48
N SER A 147 6.66 6.92 -15.62
CA SER A 147 5.94 7.93 -16.41
C SER A 147 4.57 7.42 -16.87
N THR A 148 3.68 8.34 -17.22
CA THR A 148 2.36 7.97 -17.74
C THR A 148 2.46 7.01 -18.93
N PRO A 149 3.28 7.25 -19.98
CA PRO A 149 3.40 6.33 -21.09
C PRO A 149 4.06 5.00 -20.70
N ALA A 150 5.05 5.02 -19.81
CA ALA A 150 5.67 3.79 -19.30
C ALA A 150 4.66 2.95 -18.51
N THR A 151 3.85 3.56 -17.63
CA THR A 151 2.78 2.84 -16.94
C THR A 151 1.78 2.22 -17.93
N SER A 152 1.39 2.97 -18.96
CA SER A 152 0.50 2.45 -20.02
C SER A 152 1.12 1.28 -20.80
N CYS A 153 2.45 1.31 -21.02
CA CYS A 153 3.19 0.19 -21.62
C CYS A 153 3.15 -1.05 -20.71
N ILE A 154 3.51 -0.89 -19.44
CA ILE A 154 3.49 -1.96 -18.43
C ILE A 154 2.11 -2.60 -18.31
N ILE A 155 1.03 -1.80 -18.28
CA ILE A 155 -0.34 -2.31 -18.23
C ILE A 155 -0.61 -3.27 -19.39
N ARG A 156 -0.29 -2.87 -20.63
CA ARG A 156 -0.53 -3.69 -21.81
C ARG A 156 0.37 -4.91 -21.89
N GLN A 157 1.66 -4.72 -21.63
CA GLN A 157 2.67 -5.77 -21.75
C GLN A 157 2.42 -6.90 -20.76
N TYR A 158 2.11 -6.56 -19.52
CA TYR A 158 1.89 -7.53 -18.46
C TYR A 158 0.42 -7.86 -18.22
N LYS A 159 -0.49 -7.33 -19.06
CA LYS A 159 -1.94 -7.57 -18.98
C LYS A 159 -2.47 -7.37 -17.56
N THR A 160 -2.05 -6.26 -16.92
CA THR A 160 -2.52 -5.94 -15.56
C THR A 160 -3.99 -5.51 -15.60
N LEU A 161 -4.69 -5.61 -14.46
CA LEU A 161 -6.07 -5.12 -14.30
C LEU A 161 -6.19 -3.63 -14.67
N GLY A 162 -5.10 -2.90 -14.46
CA GLY A 162 -4.95 -1.50 -14.76
C GLY A 162 -3.72 -0.93 -14.07
N GLY A 163 -3.68 0.38 -13.89
CA GLY A 163 -2.58 1.03 -13.18
C GLY A 163 -2.98 2.34 -12.52
N ILE A 164 -2.33 2.64 -11.41
CA ILE A 164 -2.43 3.92 -10.71
C ILE A 164 -1.21 4.77 -11.05
N ILE A 165 -1.46 6.00 -11.49
CA ILE A 165 -0.43 6.95 -11.89
C ILE A 165 -0.54 8.19 -10.99
N LEU A 166 0.55 8.49 -10.28
CA LEU A 166 0.66 9.63 -9.38
C LEU A 166 1.32 10.80 -10.10
N SER A 167 0.49 11.71 -10.61
CA SER A 167 0.96 12.89 -11.35
C SER A 167 -0.11 13.99 -11.39
N ALA A 168 0.31 15.22 -11.29
CA ALA A 168 -0.50 16.39 -11.60
C ALA A 168 0.04 17.12 -12.85
N SER A 169 0.65 16.38 -13.79
CA SER A 169 1.17 16.91 -15.06
C SER A 169 2.20 18.04 -14.85
N HIS A 170 1.99 19.18 -15.51
CA HIS A 170 2.88 20.35 -15.43
C HIS A 170 2.72 21.21 -14.18
N ASN A 171 1.76 20.89 -13.30
CA ASN A 171 1.61 21.64 -12.05
C ASN A 171 2.83 21.47 -11.15
N PRO A 172 3.20 22.47 -10.34
CA PRO A 172 4.38 22.42 -9.48
C PRO A 172 4.36 21.18 -8.57
N GLY A 173 5.47 20.43 -8.53
CA GLY A 173 5.61 19.18 -7.79
C GLY A 173 6.24 19.32 -6.40
N ARG A 174 6.30 20.55 -5.83
CA ARG A 174 6.90 20.84 -4.52
C ARG A 174 5.95 20.54 -3.36
N PRO A 175 6.38 20.69 -2.09
CA PRO A 175 5.52 20.56 -0.92
C PRO A 175 4.27 21.46 -0.95
N GLU A 176 4.41 22.68 -1.47
CA GLU A 176 3.32 23.67 -1.62
C GLU A 176 2.58 23.54 -2.95
N GLY A 177 3.00 22.61 -3.78
CA GLY A 177 2.43 22.38 -5.11
C GLY A 177 1.25 21.40 -5.09
N ASP A 178 1.03 20.77 -6.24
CA ASP A 178 -0.07 19.87 -6.46
C ASP A 178 0.36 18.41 -6.47
N PHE A 179 -0.57 17.57 -6.09
CA PHE A 179 -0.51 16.12 -6.23
C PHE A 179 -1.70 15.63 -7.06
N GLY A 180 -1.53 14.51 -7.74
CA GLY A 180 -2.60 13.94 -8.53
C GLY A 180 -2.53 12.43 -8.54
N ILE A 181 -3.69 11.80 -8.64
CA ILE A 181 -3.87 10.36 -8.76
C ILE A 181 -4.89 10.07 -9.87
N LYS A 182 -4.56 9.15 -10.78
CA LYS A 182 -5.46 8.68 -11.81
C LYS A 182 -5.36 7.18 -11.98
N TYR A 183 -6.44 6.58 -12.44
CA TYR A 183 -6.50 5.18 -12.82
C TYR A 183 -6.51 5.05 -14.34
N ASN A 184 -5.66 4.17 -14.88
CA ASN A 184 -5.66 3.73 -16.26
C ASN A 184 -6.19 2.29 -16.30
N ILE A 185 -7.09 1.99 -17.24
CA ILE A 185 -7.69 0.67 -17.39
C ILE A 185 -6.76 -0.32 -18.12
N SER A 186 -7.18 -1.57 -18.27
CA SER A 186 -6.38 -2.69 -18.79
C SER A 186 -5.82 -2.49 -20.21
N ASN A 187 -6.39 -1.60 -21.03
CA ASN A 187 -5.82 -1.24 -22.34
C ASN A 187 -4.67 -0.22 -22.24
N GLY A 188 -4.33 0.25 -21.01
CA GLY A 188 -3.31 1.27 -20.76
C GLY A 188 -3.78 2.71 -20.93
N GLY A 189 -5.00 2.93 -21.40
CA GLY A 189 -5.60 4.26 -21.53
C GLY A 189 -6.21 4.77 -20.21
N PRO A 190 -6.49 6.09 -20.12
CA PRO A 190 -7.18 6.65 -18.98
C PRO A 190 -8.57 6.02 -18.80
N ALA A 191 -9.01 5.94 -17.55
CA ALA A 191 -10.33 5.42 -17.22
C ALA A 191 -11.44 6.22 -17.94
N PRO A 192 -12.39 5.54 -18.61
CA PRO A 192 -13.55 6.18 -19.22
C PRO A 192 -14.42 6.88 -18.15
N GLU A 193 -15.28 7.81 -18.61
CA GLU A 193 -16.16 8.57 -17.74
C GLU A 193 -17.02 7.67 -16.83
N LYS A 194 -17.58 6.58 -17.38
CA LYS A 194 -18.34 5.58 -16.60
C LYS A 194 -17.56 5.07 -15.39
N VAL A 195 -16.25 4.82 -15.55
CA VAL A 195 -15.40 4.33 -14.43
C VAL A 195 -15.08 5.44 -13.45
N THR A 196 -14.76 6.65 -13.93
CA THR A 196 -14.47 7.78 -13.06
C THR A 196 -15.70 8.25 -12.28
N GLU A 197 -16.90 8.16 -12.87
CA GLU A 197 -18.16 8.42 -12.19
C GLU A 197 -18.47 7.37 -11.12
N ALA A 198 -18.20 6.08 -11.39
CA ALA A 198 -18.35 5.02 -10.39
C ALA A 198 -17.41 5.25 -9.20
N ILE A 199 -16.14 5.59 -9.45
CA ILE A 199 -15.17 5.95 -8.40
C ILE A 199 -15.68 7.14 -7.59
N TYR A 200 -16.18 8.18 -8.23
CA TYR A 200 -16.72 9.35 -7.55
C TYR A 200 -17.98 9.02 -6.75
N ALA A 201 -18.89 8.22 -7.30
CA ALA A 201 -20.08 7.78 -6.59
C ALA A 201 -19.71 7.01 -5.32
N ARG A 202 -18.72 6.09 -5.40
CA ARG A 202 -18.23 5.34 -4.23
C ARG A 202 -17.54 6.25 -3.21
N SER A 203 -16.75 7.24 -3.64
CA SER A 203 -16.05 8.16 -2.73
C SER A 203 -17.02 9.02 -1.89
N LYS A 204 -18.26 9.21 -2.32
CA LYS A 204 -19.27 9.96 -1.58
C LYS A 204 -19.97 9.17 -0.47
N VAL A 205 -19.82 7.85 -0.46
CA VAL A 205 -20.48 6.95 0.48
C VAL A 205 -19.51 5.99 1.18
N ILE A 206 -18.21 6.23 1.02
CA ILE A 206 -17.19 5.41 1.67
C ILE A 206 -17.24 5.61 3.19
N ASP A 207 -17.20 4.53 3.93
CA ASP A 207 -17.29 4.47 5.39
C ASP A 207 -16.08 3.77 6.03
N ALA A 208 -15.33 2.99 5.25
CA ALA A 208 -14.10 2.32 5.68
C ALA A 208 -13.16 2.06 4.51
N TYR A 209 -11.88 1.84 4.80
CA TYR A 209 -10.89 1.32 3.87
C TYR A 209 -10.05 0.22 4.51
N LYS A 210 -9.44 -0.63 3.68
CA LYS A 210 -8.58 -1.72 4.14
C LYS A 210 -7.11 -1.39 3.89
N ILE A 211 -6.29 -1.63 4.91
CA ILE A 211 -4.84 -1.42 4.82
C ILE A 211 -4.09 -2.51 5.59
N LEU A 212 -2.99 -3.00 5.03
CA LEU A 212 -2.12 -3.96 5.70
C LEU A 212 -1.16 -3.22 6.65
N GLU A 213 -1.11 -3.65 7.90
CA GLU A 213 -0.10 -3.19 8.85
C GLU A 213 1.23 -3.89 8.54
N ALA A 214 2.14 -3.18 7.89
CA ALA A 214 3.43 -3.70 7.46
C ALA A 214 4.47 -2.58 7.34
N SER A 215 5.75 -2.95 7.35
CA SER A 215 6.85 -2.05 7.02
C SER A 215 6.79 -1.61 5.56
N ASP A 216 7.42 -0.48 5.26
CA ASP A 216 7.55 0.02 3.90
C ASP A 216 8.43 -0.90 3.04
N VAL A 217 8.11 -0.98 1.76
CA VAL A 217 8.92 -1.68 0.75
C VAL A 217 10.10 -0.80 0.35
N ASP A 218 11.28 -1.40 0.23
CA ASP A 218 12.45 -0.70 -0.28
C ASP A 218 12.32 -0.45 -1.80
N LEU A 219 11.90 0.77 -2.15
CA LEU A 219 11.73 1.19 -3.54
C LEU A 219 13.05 1.60 -4.24
N ASP A 220 14.15 1.72 -3.49
CA ASP A 220 15.46 2.07 -4.05
C ASP A 220 16.22 0.85 -4.59
N LYS A 221 15.66 -0.35 -4.39
CA LYS A 221 16.27 -1.60 -4.82
C LYS A 221 15.36 -2.30 -5.83
N LEU A 222 15.88 -2.54 -7.03
CA LEU A 222 15.21 -3.38 -8.03
C LEU A 222 15.05 -4.81 -7.51
N GLY A 223 13.95 -5.46 -7.86
CA GLY A 223 13.70 -6.84 -7.51
C GLY A 223 12.32 -7.10 -6.94
N THR A 224 12.18 -8.26 -6.33
CA THR A 224 10.91 -8.79 -5.85
C THR A 224 10.87 -8.82 -4.33
N PHE A 225 9.84 -8.25 -3.75
CA PHE A 225 9.60 -8.17 -2.32
C PHE A 225 8.25 -8.80 -1.97
N LYS A 226 8.11 -9.27 -0.74
CA LYS A 226 6.82 -9.71 -0.20
C LYS A 226 6.22 -8.63 0.69
N LEU A 227 4.93 -8.37 0.50
CA LEU A 227 4.13 -7.51 1.34
C LEU A 227 2.85 -8.27 1.72
N GLY A 228 2.91 -8.97 2.85
CA GLY A 228 1.93 -9.98 3.18
C GLY A 228 1.93 -11.12 2.14
N ALA A 229 0.76 -11.49 1.62
CA ALA A 229 0.63 -12.47 0.54
C ALA A 229 0.98 -11.90 -0.84
N MET A 230 0.94 -10.57 -0.98
CA MET A 230 1.18 -9.88 -2.25
C MET A 230 2.67 -9.84 -2.59
N THR A 231 2.96 -9.95 -3.89
CA THR A 231 4.30 -9.74 -4.45
C THR A 231 4.42 -8.31 -4.98
N VAL A 232 5.45 -7.58 -4.54
CA VAL A 232 5.80 -6.26 -5.09
C VAL A 232 7.05 -6.41 -5.94
N GLU A 233 6.96 -6.10 -7.22
CA GLU A 233 8.10 -6.05 -8.15
C GLU A 233 8.49 -4.59 -8.38
N VAL A 234 9.65 -4.19 -7.85
CA VAL A 234 10.27 -2.90 -8.16
C VAL A 234 11.02 -3.07 -9.46
N ILE A 235 10.48 -2.49 -10.53
CA ILE A 235 10.96 -2.65 -11.90
C ILE A 235 11.76 -1.43 -12.36
N ASP A 236 12.67 -1.63 -13.32
CA ASP A 236 13.31 -0.52 -14.02
C ASP A 236 12.25 0.34 -14.73
N SER A 237 12.36 1.66 -14.57
CA SER A 237 11.32 2.58 -15.04
C SER A 237 11.29 2.76 -16.56
N VAL A 238 12.32 2.28 -17.28
CA VAL A 238 12.47 2.47 -18.73
C VAL A 238 12.78 1.18 -19.50
N ALA A 239 13.14 0.09 -18.83
CA ALA A 239 13.59 -1.14 -19.49
C ALA A 239 12.54 -1.76 -20.43
N ASP A 240 11.26 -1.62 -20.08
CA ASP A 240 10.13 -2.15 -20.85
C ASP A 240 9.46 -1.09 -21.74
N TYR A 241 9.91 0.16 -21.69
CA TYR A 241 9.36 1.29 -22.43
C TYR A 241 10.27 1.72 -23.58
#